data_b7f49e67147511858cf52bc597a2ca80
#
_entry.id   b7f49e67147511858cf52bc597a2ca80
#
_cell.length_a   1.000
_cell.length_b   1.000
_cell.length_c   1.000
_cell.angle_alpha   90.00
_cell.angle_beta   90.00
_cell.angle_gamma   90.00
#
_symmetry.space_group_name_H-M   'P 1'
#
loop_
_entity.id
_entity.type
_entity.pdbx_description
1 polymer ?
#
loop_
_entity_poly.entity_id
_entity_poly.type
_entity_poly.pdbx_seq_one_letter_code
_entity_poly.pdbx_strand_id
1 'polypeptide(L)'
;MQASDQQIEAALLALIAQRGKESSACPSEVARALSPDDWRKLMPRIRQIAGLLAMRGLLDISQGGLSVTPATLPNGPWKGPIRIRVPRAT
;
A
#
# COMPACT_ATOMS: atom_id res chain seq x y z
N MET A 1 -15.52 13.58 -4.21
CA MET A 1 -15.90 12.46 -3.33
C MET A 1 -14.67 11.64 -3.01
N GLN A 2 -14.42 11.41 -1.74
CA GLN A 2 -13.24 10.64 -1.35
C GLN A 2 -13.51 9.15 -1.48
N ALA A 3 -12.48 8.40 -1.86
CA ALA A 3 -12.58 6.96 -1.92
C ALA A 3 -12.78 6.38 -0.51
N SER A 4 -13.62 5.37 -0.40
CA SER A 4 -13.84 4.69 0.86
C SER A 4 -12.65 3.79 1.19
N ASP A 5 -12.53 3.41 2.47
CA ASP A 5 -11.49 2.49 2.90
C ASP A 5 -11.57 1.16 2.15
N GLN A 6 -12.80 0.68 1.89
CA GLN A 6 -12.99 -0.55 1.13
C GLN A 6 -12.50 -0.43 -0.31
N GLN A 7 -12.74 0.73 -0.93
CA GLN A 7 -12.24 0.97 -2.29
C GLN A 7 -10.71 0.99 -2.32
N ILE A 8 -10.11 1.63 -1.33
CA ILE A 8 -8.65 1.68 -1.23
C ILE A 8 -8.08 0.29 -1.01
N GLU A 9 -8.65 -0.47 -0.08
CA GLU A 9 -8.21 -1.83 0.21
C GLU A 9 -8.29 -2.71 -1.04
N ALA A 10 -9.45 -2.70 -1.71
CA ALA A 10 -9.64 -3.49 -2.91
C ALA A 10 -8.67 -3.10 -4.02
N ALA A 11 -8.43 -1.81 -4.18
CA ALA A 11 -7.52 -1.32 -5.21
C ALA A 11 -6.07 -1.70 -4.93
N LEU A 12 -5.64 -1.64 -3.67
CA LEU A 12 -4.30 -2.07 -3.28
C LEU A 12 -4.09 -3.55 -3.55
N LEU A 13 -5.04 -4.38 -3.15
CA LEU A 13 -4.93 -5.82 -3.34
C LEU A 13 -4.98 -6.20 -4.82
N ALA A 14 -5.82 -5.53 -5.60
CA ALA A 14 -5.89 -5.76 -7.04
C ALA A 14 -4.58 -5.37 -7.73
N LEU A 15 -3.98 -4.28 -7.31
CA LEU A 15 -2.73 -3.81 -7.90
C LEU A 15 -1.60 -4.81 -7.69
N ILE A 16 -1.41 -5.29 -6.46
CA ILE A 16 -0.34 -6.25 -6.20
C ILE A 16 -0.59 -7.58 -6.89
N ALA A 17 -1.85 -8.02 -6.97
CA ALA A 17 -2.19 -9.25 -7.69
C ALA A 17 -1.86 -9.12 -9.17
N GLN A 18 -2.12 -7.97 -9.75
CA GLN A 18 -1.82 -7.71 -11.15
C GLN A 18 -0.32 -7.71 -11.44
N ARG A 19 0.48 -7.21 -10.50
CA ARG A 19 1.94 -7.17 -10.66
C ARG A 19 2.59 -8.53 -10.45
N GLY A 20 1.98 -9.41 -9.67
CA GLY A 20 2.50 -10.75 -9.42
C GLY A 20 3.57 -10.78 -8.33
N LYS A 21 4.09 -11.99 -8.08
CA LYS A 21 4.98 -12.23 -6.94
C LYS A 21 6.34 -11.56 -7.05
N GLU A 22 6.78 -11.27 -8.27
CA GLU A 22 8.14 -10.79 -8.50
C GLU A 22 8.24 -9.29 -8.68
N SER A 23 7.11 -8.60 -8.64
CA SER A 23 7.09 -7.16 -8.83
C SER A 23 6.44 -6.47 -7.66
N SER A 24 6.94 -5.29 -7.35
CA SER A 24 6.31 -4.42 -6.36
C SER A 24 5.63 -3.26 -7.05
N ALA A 25 4.77 -2.58 -6.32
CA ALA A 25 4.06 -1.41 -6.83
C ALA A 25 4.16 -0.27 -5.83
N CYS A 26 3.99 0.95 -6.32
CA CYS A 26 3.95 2.12 -5.46
C CYS A 26 2.49 2.40 -5.07
N PRO A 27 2.18 2.61 -3.79
CA PRO A 27 0.82 2.93 -3.37
C PRO A 27 0.25 4.17 -4.07
N SER A 28 1.12 5.07 -4.56
CA SER A 28 0.66 6.24 -5.31
C SER A 28 -0.08 5.87 -6.59
N GLU A 29 0.15 4.68 -7.13
CA GLU A 29 -0.60 4.22 -8.31
C GLU A 29 -2.08 4.08 -7.98
N VAL A 30 -2.40 3.60 -6.76
CA VAL A 30 -3.78 3.53 -6.31
C VAL A 30 -4.35 4.94 -6.10
N ALA A 31 -3.58 5.80 -5.47
CA ALA A 31 -4.03 7.18 -5.23
C ALA A 31 -4.37 7.88 -6.53
N ARG A 32 -3.49 7.77 -7.52
CA ARG A 32 -3.70 8.42 -8.82
C ARG A 32 -4.89 7.84 -9.57
N ALA A 33 -5.14 6.56 -9.42
CA ALA A 33 -6.29 5.92 -10.07
C ALA A 33 -7.60 6.36 -9.44
N LEU A 34 -7.63 6.49 -8.12
CA LEU A 34 -8.85 6.84 -7.39
C LEU A 34 -9.13 8.33 -7.36
N SER A 35 -8.09 9.16 -7.38
CA SER A 35 -8.27 10.61 -7.30
C SER A 35 -7.17 11.30 -8.11
N PRO A 36 -7.28 11.34 -9.43
CA PRO A 36 -6.23 11.89 -10.29
C PRO A 36 -5.83 13.32 -9.94
N ASP A 37 -6.79 14.13 -9.51
CA ASP A 37 -6.56 15.55 -9.26
C ASP A 37 -6.01 15.81 -7.85
N ASP A 38 -6.31 14.93 -6.89
CA ASP A 38 -5.98 15.12 -5.48
C ASP A 38 -5.28 13.93 -4.87
N TRP A 39 -4.57 13.15 -5.68
CA TRP A 39 -4.01 11.89 -5.21
C TRP A 39 -3.07 12.03 -4.00
N ARG A 40 -2.38 13.18 -3.90
CA ARG A 40 -1.46 13.38 -2.76
C ARG A 40 -2.20 13.45 -1.43
N LYS A 41 -3.42 13.96 -1.44
CA LYS A 41 -4.25 14.03 -0.22
C LYS A 41 -4.70 12.66 0.24
N LEU A 42 -4.80 11.69 -0.67
CA LEU A 42 -5.15 10.31 -0.34
C LEU A 42 -3.99 9.51 0.24
N MET A 43 -2.76 9.93 -0.01
CA MET A 43 -1.60 9.12 0.35
C MET A 43 -1.53 8.75 1.83
N PRO A 44 -1.76 9.67 2.79
CA PRO A 44 -1.72 9.26 4.20
C PRO A 44 -2.72 8.16 4.51
N ARG A 45 -3.92 8.23 3.94
CA ARG A 45 -4.94 7.22 4.18
C ARG A 45 -4.58 5.90 3.52
N ILE A 46 -4.05 5.97 2.30
CA ILE A 46 -3.64 4.77 1.57
C ILE A 46 -2.51 4.06 2.30
N ARG A 47 -1.54 4.81 2.81
CA ARG A 47 -0.44 4.22 3.59
C ARG A 47 -0.96 3.54 4.86
N GLN A 48 -1.91 4.17 5.54
CA GLN A 48 -2.52 3.60 6.73
C GLN A 48 -3.21 2.27 6.41
N ILE A 49 -3.99 2.24 5.34
CA ILE A 49 -4.70 1.02 4.95
C ILE A 49 -3.73 -0.05 4.49
N ALA A 50 -2.68 0.32 3.74
CA ALA A 50 -1.64 -0.63 3.38
C ALA A 50 -0.99 -1.26 4.62
N GLY A 51 -0.75 -0.45 5.65
CA GLY A 51 -0.22 -0.93 6.91
C GLY A 51 -1.14 -1.94 7.59
N LEU A 52 -2.44 -1.66 7.61
CA LEU A 52 -3.43 -2.58 8.17
C LEU A 52 -3.49 -3.89 7.39
N LEU A 53 -3.40 -3.82 6.06
CA LEU A 53 -3.38 -5.02 5.23
C LEU A 53 -2.11 -5.84 5.48
N ALA A 54 -0.97 -5.17 5.68
CA ALA A 54 0.28 -5.85 6.00
C ALA A 54 0.18 -6.56 7.35
N MET A 55 -0.45 -5.94 8.33
CA MET A 55 -0.67 -6.57 9.62
C MET A 55 -1.55 -7.81 9.52
N ARG A 56 -2.44 -7.84 8.55
CA ARG A 56 -3.31 -8.99 8.28
C ARG A 56 -2.64 -10.04 7.39
N GLY A 57 -1.41 -9.79 6.96
CA GLY A 57 -0.70 -10.71 6.09
C GLY A 57 -1.15 -10.71 4.65
N LEU A 58 -1.87 -9.67 4.22
CA LEU A 58 -2.44 -9.63 2.87
C LEU A 58 -1.53 -8.95 1.85
N LEU A 59 -0.52 -8.22 2.33
CA LEU A 59 0.53 -7.68 1.46
C LEU A 59 1.78 -7.44 2.29
N ASP A 60 2.91 -7.26 1.59
CA ASP A 60 4.17 -6.86 2.21
C ASP A 60 4.50 -5.44 1.82
N ILE A 61 5.13 -4.72 2.74
CA ILE A 61 5.61 -3.36 2.50
C ILE A 61 7.13 -3.38 2.58
N SER A 62 7.77 -2.67 1.67
CA SER A 62 9.22 -2.47 1.72
C SER A 62 9.55 -1.01 1.53
N GLN A 63 10.72 -0.62 2.00
CA GLN A 63 11.25 0.73 1.84
C GLN A 63 12.75 0.60 1.65
N GLY A 64 13.26 1.16 0.55
CA GLY A 64 14.68 1.05 0.24
C GLY A 64 15.15 -0.39 0.06
N GLY A 65 14.28 -1.29 -0.40
CA GLY A 65 14.60 -2.70 -0.60
C GLY A 65 14.49 -3.56 0.64
N LEU A 66 14.19 -2.96 1.80
CA LEU A 66 14.05 -3.70 3.06
C LEU A 66 12.59 -3.82 3.46
N SER A 67 12.20 -5.00 3.93
CA SER A 67 10.83 -5.21 4.40
C SER A 67 10.57 -4.37 5.64
N VAL A 68 9.39 -3.75 5.68
CA VAL A 68 8.95 -2.97 6.83
C VAL A 68 8.14 -3.87 7.74
N THR A 69 8.50 -3.89 9.02
CA THR A 69 7.82 -4.71 10.01
C THR A 69 6.40 -4.19 10.25
N PRO A 70 5.38 -5.06 10.13
CA PRO A 70 4.01 -4.61 10.40
C PRO A 70 3.80 -3.98 11.77
N ALA A 71 4.61 -4.34 12.75
CA ALA A 71 4.50 -3.78 14.09
C ALA A 71 4.75 -2.28 14.13
N THR A 72 5.47 -1.73 13.14
CA THR A 72 5.69 -0.29 13.06
C THR A 72 4.58 0.43 12.30
N LEU A 73 3.64 -0.33 11.73
CA LEU A 73 2.51 0.18 10.97
C LEU A 73 1.28 0.26 11.89
N PRO A 74 0.36 1.14 11.65
CA PRO A 74 0.34 2.27 10.72
C PRO A 74 1.03 3.51 11.26
N ASN A 75 1.61 3.43 12.44
CA ASN A 75 2.18 4.58 13.13
C ASN A 75 3.63 4.84 12.77
N GLY A 76 4.18 4.01 11.93
CA GLY A 76 5.55 4.17 11.51
C GLY A 76 5.74 5.44 10.68
N PRO A 77 6.75 6.23 10.98
CA PRO A 77 7.07 7.40 10.18
C PRO A 77 7.79 6.94 8.90
N TRP A 78 7.04 6.55 7.91
CA TRP A 78 7.67 6.23 6.63
C TRP A 78 8.02 7.52 5.94
N LYS A 79 9.26 7.91 6.05
CA LYS A 79 9.77 9.01 5.30
C LYS A 79 10.15 8.50 3.93
N GLY A 80 9.56 9.11 2.90
CA GLY A 80 9.83 8.72 1.53
C GLY A 80 8.93 7.61 1.02
N PRO A 81 9.18 7.15 -0.21
CA PRO A 81 8.31 6.19 -0.87
C PRO A 81 8.42 4.80 -0.27
N ILE A 82 7.28 4.11 -0.25
CA ILE A 82 7.21 2.70 0.12
C ILE A 82 6.75 1.91 -1.10
N ARG A 83 7.03 0.60 -1.09
CA ARG A 83 6.58 -0.32 -2.13
C ARG A 83 5.72 -1.40 -1.49
N ILE A 84 4.73 -1.87 -2.24
CA ILE A 84 3.87 -2.96 -1.80
C ILE A 84 3.98 -4.12 -2.77
N ARG A 85 3.76 -5.33 -2.27
CA ARG A 85 3.83 -6.53 -3.09
C ARG A 85 2.99 -7.64 -2.49
N VAL A 86 2.76 -8.68 -3.29
CA VAL A 86 2.11 -9.90 -2.83
C VAL A 86 2.90 -10.46 -1.66
N PRO A 87 2.23 -10.94 -0.60
CA PRO A 87 2.94 -11.51 0.55
C PRO A 87 3.83 -12.67 0.11
N ARG A 88 5.01 -12.75 0.71
CA ARG A 88 5.89 -13.88 0.45
C ARG A 88 5.25 -15.12 1.04
N ALA A 89 5.19 -16.18 0.25
CA ALA A 89 4.74 -17.45 0.75
C ALA A 89 5.72 -17.95 1.81
N THR A 90 5.19 -18.34 2.93
CA THR A 90 5.98 -18.94 3.99
C THR A 90 6.04 -20.44 3.81
#